data_de8d450e2630cf6eabc0e0fbdccf1473
#
_entry.id   de8d450e2630cf6eabc0e0fbdccf1473
#
_cell.length_a   1.000
_cell.length_b   1.000
_cell.length_c   1.000
_cell.angle_alpha   90.00
_cell.angle_beta   90.00
_cell.angle_gamma   90.00
#
_symmetry.space_group_name_H-M   'P 1'
#
loop_
_entity.id
_entity.type
_entity.pdbx_description
1 polymer ?
#
loop_
_entity_poly.entity_id
_entity_poly.type
_entity_poly.pdbx_seq_one_letter_code
_entity_poly.pdbx_strand_id
1 'polypeptide(L)'
;MLQTLYVRSIRGDRRLLRRMLAPVAMAAAFALLPRPAIAQGTATPPEPTSVAVPSQQPMALVKSSITRVLAASGSSQRVEAKRVAAELFDFDEMCSRMLAEHWQEGSAYQQGEFVRLFTEMLERSYLKGLRSVSVGAVTFLGETVNGSYAQVRSRIVSGRFGETSVEYRLVDHGDRWVVYDVVLDGVSLVSSYRSQFASILRTSSFSQLVERLRSRQQVDQQDEQGP
;
A
#
# COMPACT_ATOMS: atom_id res chain seq x y z
N MET A 1 9.89 31.02 28.71
CA MET A 1 11.10 30.55 27.97
C MET A 1 11.07 29.06 27.59
N LEU A 2 10.11 28.27 28.03
CA LEU A 2 9.97 26.83 27.76
C LEU A 2 9.10 26.52 26.49
N GLN A 3 8.28 27.45 26.03
CA GLN A 3 7.45 27.26 24.82
C GLN A 3 8.24 27.35 23.50
N THR A 4 9.37 28.05 23.48
CA THR A 4 10.16 28.25 22.25
C THR A 4 10.98 27.02 21.85
N LEU A 5 11.30 26.13 22.78
CA LEU A 5 12.04 24.89 22.53
C LEU A 5 11.14 23.77 21.99
N TYR A 6 9.86 23.75 22.40
CA TYR A 6 8.89 22.77 21.94
C TYR A 6 8.51 22.95 20.47
N VAL A 7 8.37 24.20 20.03
CA VAL A 7 8.05 24.54 18.60
C VAL A 7 9.23 24.24 17.67
N ARG A 8 10.47 24.28 18.16
CA ARG A 8 11.66 23.99 17.34
C ARG A 8 11.86 22.50 17.08
N SER A 9 11.43 21.63 18.01
CA SER A 9 11.45 20.18 17.86
C SER A 9 10.45 19.69 16.79
N ILE A 10 9.28 20.34 16.67
CA ILE A 10 8.25 20.01 15.67
C ILE A 10 8.68 20.40 14.24
N ARG A 11 9.50 21.45 14.09
CA ARG A 11 10.02 21.86 12.76
C ARG A 11 11.08 20.93 12.18
N GLY A 12 11.82 20.21 13.02
CA GLY A 12 12.77 19.18 12.58
C GLY A 12 12.08 17.94 11.99
N ASP A 13 10.94 17.58 12.57
CA ASP A 13 10.17 16.38 12.19
C ASP A 13 9.38 16.55 10.87
N ARG A 14 9.06 17.78 10.48
CA ARG A 14 8.40 18.06 9.19
C ARG A 14 9.25 17.67 7.97
N ARG A 15 10.57 17.69 8.06
CA ARG A 15 11.46 17.24 6.97
C ARG A 15 11.56 15.72 6.88
N LEU A 16 11.52 15.01 8.01
CA LEU A 16 11.46 13.56 8.06
C LEU A 16 10.09 13.06 7.59
N LEU A 17 9.01 13.69 8.03
CA LEU A 17 7.66 13.33 7.61
C LEU A 17 7.34 13.72 6.15
N ARG A 18 7.93 14.79 5.61
CA ARG A 18 7.88 15.10 4.18
C ARG A 18 8.65 14.07 3.33
N ARG A 19 9.72 13.47 3.88
CA ARG A 19 10.39 12.31 3.28
C ARG A 19 9.57 11.03 3.36
N MET A 20 8.64 10.92 4.31
CA MET A 20 7.70 9.79 4.42
C MET A 20 6.60 9.82 3.35
N LEU A 21 6.32 10.96 2.72
CA LEU A 21 5.25 11.13 1.72
C LEU A 21 5.76 11.40 0.31
N ALA A 22 7.07 11.37 0.07
CA ALA A 22 7.66 11.47 -1.24
C ALA A 22 8.34 10.15 -1.62
N PRO A 23 7.63 9.17 -2.13
CA PRO A 23 8.26 8.20 -2.98
C PRO A 23 7.90 8.53 -4.42
N VAL A 24 8.83 8.55 -5.23
CA VAL A 24 8.80 8.61 -6.69
C VAL A 24 9.51 9.85 -7.20
N ALA A 25 10.81 9.89 -6.95
CA ALA A 25 11.78 10.43 -7.90
C ALA A 25 13.17 9.97 -7.44
N MET A 26 13.54 8.74 -7.77
CA MET A 26 14.94 8.35 -8.01
C MET A 26 14.96 6.96 -8.63
N ALA A 27 14.83 6.92 -9.94
CA ALA A 27 15.27 5.82 -10.74
C ALA A 27 16.39 6.36 -11.61
N ALA A 28 17.62 5.91 -11.37
CA ALA A 28 18.60 5.66 -12.43
C ALA A 28 19.89 5.11 -11.84
N ALA A 29 20.38 4.09 -12.50
CA ALA A 29 21.72 3.55 -12.50
C ALA A 29 22.03 2.42 -11.51
N PHE A 30 21.84 1.18 -11.99
CA PHE A 30 22.92 0.21 -11.86
C PHE A 30 22.97 -0.73 -13.07
N ALA A 31 24.11 -0.76 -13.71
CA ALA A 31 24.43 -1.49 -14.93
C ALA A 31 24.79 -2.97 -14.64
N LEU A 32 24.51 -3.78 -15.64
CA LEU A 32 25.15 -5.05 -16.08
C LEU A 32 26.00 -5.85 -15.07
N LEU A 33 25.53 -7.08 -14.79
CA LEU A 33 26.40 -8.23 -14.57
C LEU A 33 25.78 -9.50 -15.20
N PRO A 34 26.57 -10.42 -15.77
CA PRO A 34 26.09 -11.53 -16.58
C PRO A 34 25.55 -12.69 -15.71
N ARG A 35 24.48 -13.34 -16.20
CA ARG A 35 23.86 -14.52 -15.60
C ARG A 35 24.70 -15.78 -15.91
N PRO A 36 24.95 -16.67 -14.95
CA PRO A 36 25.36 -18.04 -15.26
C PRO A 36 24.12 -18.86 -15.66
N ALA A 37 24.29 -19.65 -16.72
CA ALA A 37 23.35 -20.66 -17.17
C ALA A 37 23.30 -21.82 -16.17
N ILE A 38 22.10 -22.19 -15.72
CA ILE A 38 21.89 -23.40 -14.91
C ILE A 38 21.08 -24.40 -15.73
N ALA A 39 21.59 -25.65 -15.73
CA ALA A 39 21.13 -26.79 -16.48
C ALA A 39 19.67 -27.17 -16.16
N GLN A 40 18.96 -27.62 -17.22
CA GLN A 40 17.61 -28.16 -17.15
C GLN A 40 17.64 -29.58 -16.55
N GLY A 41 17.08 -29.70 -15.34
CA GLY A 41 16.67 -30.97 -14.78
C GLY A 41 15.18 -31.20 -15.09
N THR A 42 14.87 -32.26 -15.86
CA THR A 42 13.51 -32.72 -16.13
C THR A 42 12.95 -33.39 -14.87
N ALA A 43 12.13 -32.66 -14.09
CA ALA A 43 11.30 -33.23 -13.05
C ALA A 43 9.85 -33.26 -13.53
N THR A 44 9.26 -34.46 -13.54
CA THR A 44 7.84 -34.70 -13.82
C THR A 44 6.99 -33.89 -12.85
N PRO A 45 5.97 -33.11 -13.33
CA PRO A 45 5.10 -32.36 -12.45
C PRO A 45 4.23 -33.32 -11.61
N PRO A 46 4.03 -33.08 -10.30
CA PRO A 46 2.99 -33.78 -9.54
C PRO A 46 1.61 -33.35 -10.05
N GLU A 47 0.69 -34.33 -10.07
CA GLU A 47 -0.73 -34.11 -10.43
C GLU A 47 -1.33 -32.95 -9.61
N PRO A 48 -2.16 -32.10 -10.21
CA PRO A 48 -2.79 -31.01 -9.49
C PRO A 48 -3.81 -31.57 -8.51
N THR A 49 -3.49 -31.51 -7.23
CA THR A 49 -4.48 -31.64 -6.17
C THR A 49 -5.53 -30.55 -6.39
N SER A 50 -6.78 -30.98 -6.56
CA SER A 50 -7.93 -30.07 -6.75
C SER A 50 -8.05 -29.13 -5.55
N VAL A 51 -7.40 -27.99 -5.64
CA VAL A 51 -7.58 -26.86 -4.73
C VAL A 51 -8.89 -26.19 -5.15
N ALA A 52 -9.81 -25.99 -4.22
CA ALA A 52 -11.03 -25.23 -4.45
C ALA A 52 -10.63 -23.90 -5.11
N VAL A 53 -11.06 -23.69 -6.37
CA VAL A 53 -10.73 -22.49 -7.14
C VAL A 53 -11.52 -21.35 -6.50
N PRO A 54 -10.87 -20.28 -6.01
CA PRO A 54 -11.57 -19.09 -5.54
C PRO A 54 -12.52 -18.61 -6.63
N SER A 55 -13.71 -18.17 -6.25
CA SER A 55 -14.79 -17.83 -7.18
C SER A 55 -14.47 -16.71 -8.16
N GLN A 56 -13.32 -16.04 -8.01
CA GLN A 56 -12.86 -14.97 -8.92
C GLN A 56 -11.33 -15.02 -9.09
N GLN A 57 -10.87 -14.93 -10.35
CA GLN A 57 -9.42 -14.84 -10.63
C GLN A 57 -8.85 -13.49 -10.14
N PRO A 58 -7.60 -13.47 -9.61
CA PRO A 58 -6.99 -12.27 -9.06
C PRO A 58 -7.02 -11.06 -9.98
N MET A 59 -6.67 -11.24 -11.25
CA MET A 59 -6.67 -10.15 -12.23
C MET A 59 -8.09 -9.64 -12.53
N ALA A 60 -9.08 -10.52 -12.61
CA ALA A 60 -10.47 -10.12 -12.83
C ALA A 60 -10.99 -9.29 -11.65
N LEU A 61 -10.64 -9.68 -10.41
CA LEU A 61 -10.98 -8.94 -9.20
C LEU A 61 -10.36 -7.54 -9.20
N VAL A 62 -9.06 -7.42 -9.42
CA VAL A 62 -8.37 -6.11 -9.44
C VAL A 62 -8.90 -5.25 -10.58
N LYS A 63 -9.11 -5.82 -11.77
CA LYS A 63 -9.63 -5.12 -12.93
C LYS A 63 -11.03 -4.58 -12.69
N SER A 64 -11.95 -5.39 -12.17
CA SER A 64 -13.32 -4.95 -11.86
C SER A 64 -13.33 -3.85 -10.80
N SER A 65 -12.52 -3.98 -9.77
CA SER A 65 -12.37 -3.00 -8.69
C SER A 65 -11.90 -1.63 -9.22
N ILE A 66 -10.84 -1.61 -10.03
CA ILE A 66 -10.35 -0.37 -10.65
C ILE A 66 -11.39 0.22 -11.60
N THR A 67 -12.04 -0.60 -12.43
CA THR A 67 -13.07 -0.13 -13.35
C THR A 67 -14.23 0.55 -12.62
N ARG A 68 -14.68 -0.01 -11.49
CA ARG A 68 -15.74 0.59 -10.66
C ARG A 68 -15.35 1.99 -10.17
N VAL A 69 -14.11 2.15 -9.66
CA VAL A 69 -13.61 3.45 -9.18
C VAL A 69 -13.51 4.47 -10.32
N LEU A 70 -13.01 4.05 -11.49
CA LEU A 70 -12.82 4.95 -12.62
C LEU A 70 -14.14 5.30 -13.33
N ALA A 71 -15.15 4.43 -13.27
CA ALA A 71 -16.49 4.71 -13.80
C ALA A 71 -17.28 5.72 -12.95
N ALA A 72 -16.95 5.83 -11.67
CA ALA A 72 -17.56 6.83 -10.80
C ALA A 72 -16.93 8.21 -11.03
N SER A 73 -17.70 9.28 -10.80
CA SER A 73 -17.26 10.67 -11.00
C SER A 73 -17.63 11.58 -9.84
N GLY A 74 -16.94 12.71 -9.72
CA GLY A 74 -17.22 13.71 -8.69
C GLY A 74 -17.09 13.16 -7.26
N SER A 75 -18.06 13.46 -6.40
CA SER A 75 -18.09 13.00 -5.01
C SER A 75 -18.28 11.48 -4.90
N SER A 76 -19.03 10.86 -5.83
CA SER A 76 -19.29 9.42 -5.84
C SER A 76 -18.03 8.61 -6.09
N GLN A 77 -17.05 9.13 -6.83
CA GLN A 77 -15.77 8.46 -7.05
C GLN A 77 -15.00 8.23 -5.74
N ARG A 78 -15.00 9.21 -4.83
CA ARG A 78 -14.35 9.06 -3.52
C ARG A 78 -15.05 8.00 -2.67
N VAL A 79 -16.38 8.00 -2.66
CA VAL A 79 -17.17 7.01 -1.92
C VAL A 79 -16.92 5.60 -2.47
N GLU A 80 -16.96 5.44 -3.79
CA GLU A 80 -16.70 4.16 -4.42
C GLU A 80 -15.27 3.68 -4.22
N ALA A 81 -14.27 4.57 -4.30
CA ALA A 81 -12.88 4.23 -4.02
C ALA A 81 -12.66 3.70 -2.59
N LYS A 82 -13.31 4.31 -1.59
CA LYS A 82 -13.28 3.82 -0.21
C LYS A 82 -13.93 2.44 -0.07
N ARG A 83 -15.08 2.24 -0.70
CA ARG A 83 -15.78 0.96 -0.69
C ARG A 83 -14.95 -0.14 -1.34
N VAL A 84 -14.40 0.14 -2.53
CA VAL A 84 -13.51 -0.78 -3.24
C VAL A 84 -12.26 -1.08 -2.43
N ALA A 85 -11.68 -0.07 -1.77
CA ALA A 85 -10.52 -0.28 -0.92
C ALA A 85 -10.83 -1.25 0.23
N ALA A 86 -11.97 -1.07 0.92
CA ALA A 86 -12.38 -1.95 2.01
C ALA A 86 -12.71 -3.39 1.54
N GLU A 87 -13.17 -3.56 0.30
CA GLU A 87 -13.48 -4.87 -0.28
C GLU A 87 -12.22 -5.60 -0.80
N LEU A 88 -11.28 -4.85 -1.39
CA LEU A 88 -10.13 -5.39 -2.11
C LEU A 88 -8.91 -5.59 -1.23
N PHE A 89 -8.68 -4.70 -0.25
CA PHE A 89 -7.47 -4.71 0.58
C PHE A 89 -7.73 -5.36 1.93
N ASP A 90 -6.75 -6.12 2.39
CA ASP A 90 -6.66 -6.55 3.78
C ASP A 90 -5.74 -5.60 4.55
N PHE A 91 -6.33 -4.58 5.15
CA PHE A 91 -5.57 -3.59 5.91
C PHE A 91 -4.98 -4.15 7.21
N ASP A 92 -5.59 -5.15 7.82
CA ASP A 92 -5.05 -5.83 9.00
C ASP A 92 -3.78 -6.59 8.64
N GLU A 93 -3.82 -7.38 7.57
CA GLU A 93 -2.66 -8.11 7.06
C GLU A 93 -1.55 -7.14 6.60
N MET A 94 -1.89 -6.06 5.91
CA MET A 94 -0.93 -5.03 5.51
C MET A 94 -0.24 -4.41 6.73
N CYS A 95 -0.99 -4.01 7.74
CA CYS A 95 -0.46 -3.38 8.94
C CYS A 95 0.37 -4.34 9.78
N SER A 96 -0.06 -5.59 9.94
CA SER A 96 0.71 -6.61 10.65
C SER A 96 2.06 -6.87 9.97
N ARG A 97 2.08 -6.95 8.64
CA ARG A 97 3.32 -7.07 7.85
C ARG A 97 4.23 -5.85 7.94
N MET A 98 3.66 -4.64 8.01
CA MET A 98 4.43 -3.40 8.18
C MET A 98 5.10 -3.31 9.53
N LEU A 99 4.44 -3.75 10.59
CA LEU A 99 4.98 -3.71 11.95
C LEU A 99 5.81 -4.95 12.32
N ALA A 100 5.64 -6.06 11.57
CA ALA A 100 6.39 -7.30 11.74
C ALA A 100 6.40 -7.78 13.22
N GLU A 101 7.60 -7.97 13.79
CA GLU A 101 7.76 -8.37 15.20
C GLU A 101 7.10 -7.41 16.19
N HIS A 102 7.06 -6.14 15.88
CA HIS A 102 6.44 -5.11 16.74
C HIS A 102 4.91 -5.18 16.78
N TRP A 103 4.27 -5.92 15.87
CA TRP A 103 2.82 -6.04 15.85
C TRP A 103 2.26 -6.56 17.17
N GLN A 104 2.92 -7.56 17.77
CA GLN A 104 2.51 -8.19 19.01
C GLN A 104 2.79 -7.34 20.27
N GLU A 105 3.53 -6.25 20.15
CA GLU A 105 3.75 -5.31 21.28
C GLU A 105 2.51 -4.46 21.56
N GLY A 106 1.61 -4.31 20.60
CA GLY A 106 0.35 -3.60 20.73
C GLY A 106 -0.77 -4.49 21.27
N SER A 107 -1.60 -3.96 22.19
CA SER A 107 -2.87 -4.61 22.53
C SER A 107 -3.80 -4.66 21.32
N ALA A 108 -4.82 -5.54 21.34
CA ALA A 108 -5.82 -5.63 20.26
C ALA A 108 -6.50 -4.27 19.97
N TYR A 109 -6.75 -3.47 21.01
CA TYR A 109 -7.28 -2.10 20.86
C TYR A 109 -6.29 -1.19 20.09
N GLN A 110 -5.01 -1.24 20.43
CA GLN A 110 -3.98 -0.43 19.80
C GLN A 110 -3.71 -0.86 18.35
N GLN A 111 -3.75 -2.16 18.08
CA GLN A 111 -3.65 -2.71 16.73
C GLN A 111 -4.82 -2.22 15.85
N GLY A 112 -6.06 -2.34 16.33
CA GLY A 112 -7.24 -1.84 15.62
C GLY A 112 -7.20 -0.32 15.39
N GLU A 113 -6.74 0.45 16.37
CA GLU A 113 -6.58 1.90 16.22
C GLU A 113 -5.47 2.26 15.22
N PHE A 114 -4.36 1.51 15.20
CA PHE A 114 -3.31 1.67 14.20
C PHE A 114 -3.84 1.41 12.80
N VAL A 115 -4.55 0.29 12.57
CA VAL A 115 -5.16 -0.05 11.28
C VAL A 115 -6.10 1.08 10.82
N ARG A 116 -6.98 1.54 11.68
CA ARG A 116 -7.91 2.62 11.37
C ARG A 116 -7.18 3.90 10.95
N LEU A 117 -6.22 4.38 11.76
CA LEU A 117 -5.46 5.61 11.49
C LEU A 117 -4.62 5.49 10.21
N PHE A 118 -4.00 4.33 10.00
CA PHE A 118 -3.18 4.08 8.82
C PHE A 118 -4.05 4.05 7.55
N THR A 119 -5.19 3.35 7.58
CA THR A 119 -6.14 3.30 6.47
C THR A 119 -6.63 4.70 6.09
N GLU A 120 -7.03 5.51 7.07
CA GLU A 120 -7.45 6.89 6.81
C GLU A 120 -6.32 7.76 6.23
N MET A 121 -5.09 7.56 6.69
CA MET A 121 -3.91 8.25 6.13
C MET A 121 -3.69 7.86 4.67
N LEU A 122 -3.78 6.57 4.33
CA LEU A 122 -3.68 6.09 2.96
C LEU A 122 -4.80 6.67 2.09
N GLU A 123 -6.04 6.59 2.53
CA GLU A 123 -7.19 7.15 1.81
C GLU A 123 -6.97 8.62 1.45
N ARG A 124 -6.57 9.46 2.39
CA ARG A 124 -6.30 10.87 2.12
C ARG A 124 -5.17 11.08 1.12
N SER A 125 -4.10 10.30 1.24
CA SER A 125 -2.92 10.45 0.40
C SER A 125 -3.19 10.04 -1.05
N TYR A 126 -3.92 8.94 -1.26
CA TYR A 126 -4.13 8.36 -2.58
C TYR A 126 -5.40 8.82 -3.28
N LEU A 127 -6.47 9.14 -2.56
CA LEU A 127 -7.71 9.66 -3.18
C LEU A 127 -7.51 11.02 -3.86
N LYS A 128 -6.56 11.83 -3.39
CA LYS A 128 -6.19 13.08 -4.08
C LYS A 128 -5.60 12.82 -5.49
N GLY A 129 -4.92 11.68 -5.68
CA GLY A 129 -4.33 11.28 -6.96
C GLY A 129 -5.34 10.73 -7.98
N LEU A 130 -6.45 10.15 -7.53
CA LEU A 130 -7.43 9.51 -8.42
C LEU A 130 -8.05 10.47 -9.45
N ARG A 131 -8.17 11.76 -9.11
CA ARG A 131 -8.71 12.78 -10.02
C ARG A 131 -7.88 13.00 -11.29
N SER A 132 -6.63 12.56 -11.29
CA SER A 132 -5.72 12.67 -12.44
C SER A 132 -5.66 11.41 -13.30
N VAL A 133 -6.38 10.34 -12.92
CA VAL A 133 -6.45 9.07 -13.65
C VAL A 133 -7.78 8.97 -14.38
N SER A 134 -7.75 8.67 -15.67
CA SER A 134 -8.94 8.48 -16.50
C SER A 134 -9.16 7.00 -16.84
N VAL A 135 -10.40 6.66 -17.19
CA VAL A 135 -10.75 5.34 -17.74
C VAL A 135 -9.95 5.14 -19.04
N GLY A 136 -9.34 3.98 -19.21
CA GLY A 136 -8.47 3.69 -20.37
C GLY A 136 -6.99 3.98 -20.15
N ALA A 137 -6.65 4.67 -19.05
CA ALA A 137 -5.26 4.91 -18.67
C ALA A 137 -4.61 3.71 -17.94
N VAL A 138 -5.36 2.61 -17.71
CA VAL A 138 -4.88 1.41 -17.01
C VAL A 138 -4.79 0.24 -17.98
N THR A 139 -3.57 -0.28 -18.15
CA THR A 139 -3.28 -1.46 -18.96
C THR A 139 -2.86 -2.61 -18.06
N PHE A 140 -3.57 -3.73 -18.07
CA PHE A 140 -3.18 -4.94 -17.35
C PHE A 140 -2.17 -5.74 -18.17
N LEU A 141 -1.07 -6.13 -17.53
CA LEU A 141 0.07 -6.79 -18.19
C LEU A 141 0.09 -8.30 -17.94
N GLY A 142 -0.70 -8.79 -16.98
CA GLY A 142 -0.82 -10.21 -16.66
C GLY A 142 -0.88 -10.48 -15.17
N GLU A 143 -1.09 -11.74 -14.84
CA GLU A 143 -1.06 -12.26 -13.48
C GLU A 143 -0.14 -13.47 -13.35
N THR A 144 0.29 -13.74 -12.14
CA THR A 144 0.99 -14.96 -11.75
C THR A 144 0.37 -15.45 -10.46
N VAL A 145 -0.03 -16.72 -10.41
CA VAL A 145 -0.59 -17.37 -9.21
C VAL A 145 0.38 -18.45 -8.77
N ASN A 146 0.71 -18.49 -7.48
CA ASN A 146 1.58 -19.49 -6.88
C ASN A 146 1.02 -19.90 -5.51
N GLY A 147 0.30 -21.02 -5.46
CA GLY A 147 -0.43 -21.46 -4.27
C GLY A 147 -1.42 -20.40 -3.80
N SER A 148 -1.33 -20.02 -2.53
CA SER A 148 -2.18 -19.00 -1.92
C SER A 148 -1.73 -17.55 -2.18
N TYR A 149 -0.78 -17.32 -3.09
CA TYR A 149 -0.30 -15.99 -3.43
C TYR A 149 -0.48 -15.69 -4.92
N ALA A 150 -0.83 -14.45 -5.22
CA ALA A 150 -0.91 -13.98 -6.59
C ALA A 150 -0.28 -12.58 -6.75
N GLN A 151 0.14 -12.29 -7.97
CA GLN A 151 0.61 -10.98 -8.40
C GLN A 151 -0.16 -10.58 -9.66
N VAL A 152 -0.76 -9.41 -9.64
CA VAL A 152 -1.41 -8.79 -10.80
C VAL A 152 -0.60 -7.55 -11.18
N ARG A 153 -0.15 -7.48 -12.42
CA ARG A 153 0.65 -6.37 -12.92
C ARG A 153 -0.16 -5.49 -13.84
N SER A 154 -0.05 -4.20 -13.64
CA SER A 154 -0.66 -3.19 -14.48
C SER A 154 0.26 -2.01 -14.71
N ARG A 155 -0.10 -1.18 -15.67
CA ARG A 155 0.54 0.09 -15.99
C ARG A 155 -0.54 1.16 -16.01
N ILE A 156 -0.30 2.25 -15.31
CA ILE A 156 -1.21 3.38 -15.20
C ILE A 156 -0.57 4.59 -15.84
N VAL A 157 -1.30 5.28 -16.72
CA VAL A 157 -0.88 6.55 -17.29
C VAL A 157 -1.71 7.65 -16.65
N SER A 158 -1.06 8.62 -16.03
CA SER A 158 -1.73 9.78 -15.45
C SER A 158 -1.08 11.08 -15.91
N GLY A 159 -1.88 12.13 -16.09
CA GLY A 159 -1.38 13.43 -16.54
C GLY A 159 -0.38 14.08 -15.59
N ARG A 160 -0.39 13.68 -14.32
CA ARG A 160 0.47 14.26 -13.28
C ARG A 160 1.77 13.49 -13.05
N PHE A 161 1.71 12.16 -13.15
CA PHE A 161 2.83 11.27 -12.78
C PHE A 161 3.43 10.54 -13.98
N GLY A 162 2.89 10.75 -15.19
CA GLY A 162 3.29 10.01 -16.37
C GLY A 162 2.85 8.54 -16.30
N GLU A 163 3.71 7.64 -16.76
CA GLU A 163 3.50 6.20 -16.74
C GLU A 163 4.09 5.61 -15.45
N THR A 164 3.28 4.81 -14.73
CA THR A 164 3.65 4.17 -13.46
C THR A 164 3.34 2.68 -13.55
N SER A 165 4.29 1.82 -13.24
CA SER A 165 4.10 0.38 -13.07
C SER A 165 3.47 0.12 -11.71
N VAL A 166 2.40 -0.69 -11.68
CA VAL A 166 1.69 -1.09 -10.46
C VAL A 166 1.57 -2.60 -10.41
N GLU A 167 2.10 -3.20 -9.34
CA GLU A 167 1.94 -4.62 -9.01
C GLU A 167 1.09 -4.73 -7.74
N TYR A 168 -0.02 -5.46 -7.85
CA TYR A 168 -0.86 -5.84 -6.71
C TYR A 168 -0.44 -7.22 -6.25
N ARG A 169 -0.11 -7.37 -4.97
CA ARG A 169 0.19 -8.66 -4.35
C ARG A 169 -1.00 -9.11 -3.52
N LEU A 170 -1.50 -10.29 -3.84
CA LEU A 170 -2.72 -10.82 -3.24
C LEU A 170 -2.41 -12.10 -2.48
N VAL A 171 -3.22 -12.36 -1.46
CA VAL A 171 -3.28 -13.62 -0.72
C VAL A 171 -4.70 -14.17 -0.79
N ASP A 172 -4.79 -15.49 -0.88
CA ASP A 172 -6.05 -16.24 -0.85
C ASP A 172 -6.44 -16.55 0.60
N HIS A 173 -7.60 -16.07 1.04
CA HIS A 173 -8.19 -16.38 2.34
C HIS A 173 -9.13 -17.60 2.29
N GLY A 174 -9.10 -18.36 1.17
CA GLY A 174 -9.90 -19.56 0.97
C GLY A 174 -11.25 -19.27 0.32
N ASP A 175 -11.90 -18.17 0.63
CA ASP A 175 -13.15 -17.69 0.05
C ASP A 175 -12.96 -16.56 -0.96
N ARG A 176 -11.87 -15.79 -0.82
CA ARG A 176 -11.57 -14.63 -1.67
C ARG A 176 -10.09 -14.27 -1.70
N TRP A 177 -9.68 -13.66 -2.80
CA TRP A 177 -8.40 -12.98 -2.89
C TRP A 177 -8.48 -11.57 -2.29
N VAL A 178 -7.44 -11.17 -1.54
CA VAL A 178 -7.29 -9.82 -0.99
C VAL A 178 -5.89 -9.28 -1.24
N VAL A 179 -5.77 -7.98 -1.46
CA VAL A 179 -4.48 -7.31 -1.65
C VAL A 179 -3.85 -7.02 -0.30
N TYR A 180 -2.62 -7.52 -0.10
CA TYR A 180 -1.82 -7.26 1.09
C TYR A 180 -0.62 -6.33 0.86
N ASP A 181 -0.27 -6.04 -0.40
CA ASP A 181 0.80 -5.09 -0.74
C ASP A 181 0.58 -4.52 -2.14
N VAL A 182 1.03 -3.29 -2.35
CA VAL A 182 1.09 -2.65 -3.66
C VAL A 182 2.52 -2.19 -3.92
N VAL A 183 3.05 -2.53 -5.09
CA VAL A 183 4.39 -2.14 -5.52
C VAL A 183 4.25 -1.11 -6.65
N LEU A 184 4.76 0.09 -6.43
CA LEU A 184 4.75 1.20 -7.39
C LEU A 184 6.17 1.41 -7.92
N ASP A 185 6.38 1.25 -9.23
CA ASP A 185 7.70 1.36 -9.88
C ASP A 185 8.81 0.57 -9.15
N GLY A 186 8.48 -0.65 -8.70
CA GLY A 186 9.39 -1.54 -7.97
C GLY A 186 9.50 -1.26 -6.46
N VAL A 187 8.81 -0.25 -5.93
CA VAL A 187 8.83 0.10 -4.50
C VAL A 187 7.58 -0.43 -3.79
N SER A 188 7.75 -1.41 -2.90
CA SER A 188 6.68 -1.97 -2.07
C SER A 188 6.23 -0.97 -1.01
N LEU A 189 4.92 -0.77 -0.90
CA LEU A 189 4.28 0.05 0.11
C LEU A 189 4.55 -0.52 1.52
N VAL A 190 4.28 -1.81 1.70
CA VAL A 190 4.48 -2.51 2.98
C VAL A 190 5.94 -2.44 3.43
N SER A 191 6.90 -2.72 2.53
CA SER A 191 8.32 -2.67 2.88
C SER A 191 8.80 -1.26 3.21
N SER A 192 8.30 -0.25 2.51
CA SER A 192 8.63 1.15 2.76
C SER A 192 8.17 1.60 4.15
N TYR A 193 6.91 1.29 4.50
CA TYR A 193 6.39 1.61 5.83
C TYR A 193 7.02 0.76 6.93
N ARG A 194 7.34 -0.52 6.67
CA ARG A 194 8.07 -1.37 7.61
C ARG A 194 9.38 -0.70 8.02
N SER A 195 10.18 -0.25 7.07
CA SER A 195 11.46 0.41 7.35
C SER A 195 11.30 1.68 8.18
N GLN A 196 10.23 2.44 7.92
CA GLN A 196 9.92 3.69 8.64
C GLN A 196 9.45 3.41 10.07
N PHE A 197 8.50 2.49 10.25
CA PHE A 197 7.97 2.15 11.58
C PHE A 197 9.02 1.46 12.44
N ALA A 198 9.82 0.55 11.89
CA ALA A 198 10.95 -0.04 12.60
C ALA A 198 11.94 1.04 13.08
N SER A 199 12.20 2.07 12.27
CA SER A 199 13.05 3.20 12.70
C SER A 199 12.45 3.99 13.87
N ILE A 200 11.14 4.19 13.89
CA ILE A 200 10.43 4.87 14.98
C ILE A 200 10.43 3.99 16.23
N LEU A 201 10.10 2.70 16.09
CA LEU A 201 9.94 1.78 17.21
C LEU A 201 11.25 1.41 17.90
N ARG A 202 12.41 1.65 17.28
CA ARG A 202 13.70 1.55 17.97
C ARG A 202 13.85 2.52 19.16
N THR A 203 13.12 3.63 19.18
CA THR A 203 13.22 4.69 20.20
C THR A 203 11.89 5.09 20.81
N SER A 204 10.81 4.42 20.41
CA SER A 204 9.44 4.76 20.81
C SER A 204 8.63 3.47 21.01
N SER A 205 7.62 3.52 21.87
CA SER A 205 6.69 2.40 22.05
C SER A 205 5.62 2.35 20.96
N PHE A 206 4.91 1.22 20.86
CA PHE A 206 3.72 1.07 20.00
C PHE A 206 2.67 2.15 20.30
N SER A 207 2.39 2.43 21.57
CA SER A 207 1.47 3.50 21.99
C SER A 207 1.88 4.86 21.46
N GLN A 208 3.17 5.20 21.51
CA GLN A 208 3.69 6.45 20.99
C GLN A 208 3.60 6.53 19.44
N LEU A 209 3.76 5.41 18.76
CA LEU A 209 3.55 5.35 17.31
C LEU A 209 2.08 5.65 16.95
N VAL A 210 1.13 5.02 17.64
CA VAL A 210 -0.31 5.26 17.44
C VAL A 210 -0.65 6.73 17.70
N GLU A 211 -0.13 7.31 18.78
CA GLU A 211 -0.36 8.72 19.12
C GLU A 211 0.22 9.69 18.07
N ARG A 212 1.38 9.38 17.51
CA ARG A 212 1.94 10.16 16.40
C ARG A 212 1.06 10.13 15.15
N LEU A 213 0.48 8.96 14.80
CA LEU A 213 -0.47 8.86 13.69
C LEU A 213 -1.74 9.67 13.95
N ARG A 214 -2.27 9.61 15.19
CA ARG A 214 -3.46 10.38 15.61
C ARG A 214 -3.22 11.88 15.53
N SER A 215 -2.12 12.36 16.09
CA SER A 215 -1.75 13.78 16.05
C SER A 215 -1.58 14.30 14.63
N ARG A 216 -1.01 13.47 13.74
CA ARG A 216 -0.90 13.83 12.33
C ARG A 216 -2.25 13.94 11.65
N GLN A 217 -3.14 13.00 11.90
CA GLN A 217 -4.50 13.03 11.36
C GLN A 217 -5.23 14.33 11.73
N GLN A 218 -5.09 14.79 12.99
CA GLN A 218 -5.70 16.04 13.47
C GLN A 218 -5.14 17.25 12.73
N VAL A 219 -3.83 17.32 12.52
CA VAL A 219 -3.21 18.42 11.76
C VAL A 219 -3.70 18.44 10.31
N ASP A 220 -3.73 17.27 9.64
CA ASP A 220 -4.18 17.17 8.26
C ASP A 220 -5.68 17.54 8.11
N GLN A 221 -6.52 17.29 9.14
CA GLN A 221 -7.93 17.72 9.18
C GLN A 221 -8.08 19.23 9.35
N GLN A 222 -7.25 19.85 10.17
CA GLN A 222 -7.27 21.30 10.38
C GLN A 222 -6.82 22.05 9.11
N ASP A 223 -5.82 21.54 8.41
CA ASP A 223 -5.36 22.12 7.14
C ASP A 223 -6.42 22.01 6.01
N GLU A 224 -7.33 21.03 6.07
CA GLU A 224 -8.44 20.88 5.11
C GLU A 224 -9.67 21.78 5.45
N GLN A 225 -9.77 22.26 6.69
CA GLN A 225 -10.85 23.15 7.18
C GLN A 225 -10.41 24.61 7.30
N GLY A 226 -9.18 24.95 6.93
CA GLY A 226 -8.65 26.30 6.95
C GLY A 226 -9.38 27.24 5.97
N PRO A 227 -9.31 28.56 6.21
CA PRO A 227 -10.30 29.58 5.89
C PRO A 227 -10.63 29.71 4.43
#